data_f75f4388778ff198381c85f97344d0ae
#
_entry.id   f75f4388778ff198381c85f97344d0ae
#
_cell.length_a   1.000
_cell.length_b   1.000
_cell.length_c   1.000
_cell.angle_alpha   90.00
_cell.angle_beta   90.00
_cell.angle_gamma   90.00
#
_symmetry.space_group_name_H-M   'P 1'
#
loop_
_entity.id
_entity.type
_entity.pdbx_description
1 polymer ?
#
loop_
_entity_poly.entity_id
_entity_poly.type
_entity_poly.pdbx_seq_one_letter_code
_entity_poly.pdbx_strand_id
1 'polypeptide(L)'
;FRSAREFDVVIIGAGPGGYTAALKAAEFGLKVVVIEAKKIGGTCVNRGCIPTKALLHASDMFHMMQSCDEFGVSTDFISFDFGKMQKYKKSAVVKYRDGIKYGFEKLNVEIVYGTAVLRRDRTVEVELKEGGREFFRGNAVIIATGAVPYMSRIPGADLTGVWNSDRLLAAESWNFDRLTIMGGGVIAVEFATMFNNLCSHVTIVEKQKHLMAPMDDVMSAELEKELRQKGIDVYCDATVTEILEDEGGLSCVITP
;
A
#
# COMPACT_ATOMS: atom_id res chain seq x y z
N PHE A 1 29.57 -27.79 8.07
CA PHE A 1 29.35 -26.41 7.59
C PHE A 1 28.85 -26.51 6.15
N ARG A 2 27.58 -26.15 5.84
CA ARG A 2 27.15 -25.98 4.46
C ARG A 2 27.86 -24.76 3.92
N SER A 3 28.57 -24.87 2.77
CA SER A 3 29.24 -23.76 2.12
C SER A 3 28.20 -22.71 1.68
N ALA A 4 28.49 -21.42 1.91
CA ALA A 4 27.64 -20.36 1.42
C ALA A 4 27.67 -20.30 -0.12
N ARG A 5 26.53 -20.04 -0.73
CA ARG A 5 26.42 -19.79 -2.19
C ARG A 5 26.88 -18.37 -2.50
N GLU A 6 27.78 -18.24 -3.48
CA GLU A 6 28.44 -16.96 -3.80
C GLU A 6 27.70 -16.19 -4.91
N PHE A 7 27.53 -14.90 -4.69
CA PHE A 7 26.90 -13.93 -5.60
C PHE A 7 27.68 -12.62 -5.58
N ASP A 8 27.49 -11.77 -6.60
CA ASP A 8 28.00 -10.40 -6.56
C ASP A 8 27.12 -9.55 -5.63
N VAL A 9 25.80 -9.71 -5.72
CA VAL A 9 24.84 -8.96 -4.90
C VAL A 9 23.81 -9.90 -4.29
N VAL A 10 23.63 -9.81 -2.98
CA VAL A 10 22.54 -10.45 -2.23
C VAL A 10 21.55 -9.36 -1.80
N ILE A 11 20.28 -9.51 -2.17
CA ILE A 11 19.24 -8.52 -1.87
C ILE A 11 18.20 -9.14 -0.94
N ILE A 12 17.94 -8.49 0.19
CA ILE A 12 16.96 -8.95 1.18
C ILE A 12 15.68 -8.13 1.02
N GLY A 13 14.64 -8.76 0.47
CA GLY A 13 13.34 -8.17 0.15
C GLY A 13 13.16 -7.89 -1.34
N ALA A 14 12.03 -8.33 -1.90
CA ALA A 14 11.64 -8.15 -3.31
C ALA A 14 10.54 -7.08 -3.49
N GLY A 15 10.51 -6.05 -2.64
CA GLY A 15 9.72 -4.83 -2.83
C GLY A 15 10.34 -3.90 -3.88
N PRO A 16 9.79 -2.69 -4.11
CA PRO A 16 10.28 -1.76 -5.13
C PRO A 16 11.78 -1.48 -5.05
N GLY A 17 12.31 -1.25 -3.87
CA GLY A 17 13.76 -1.07 -3.68
C GLY A 17 14.56 -2.30 -4.10
N GLY A 18 14.11 -3.50 -3.68
CA GLY A 18 14.83 -4.74 -3.93
C GLY A 18 14.75 -5.23 -5.37
N TYR A 19 13.54 -5.33 -5.95
CA TYR A 19 13.43 -5.83 -7.32
C TYR A 19 14.04 -4.86 -8.34
N THR A 20 13.92 -3.54 -8.12
CA THR A 20 14.56 -2.55 -9.01
C THR A 20 16.08 -2.64 -8.94
N ALA A 21 16.64 -2.75 -7.73
CA ALA A 21 18.09 -2.94 -7.56
C ALA A 21 18.56 -4.24 -8.19
N ALA A 22 17.79 -5.34 -8.04
CA ALA A 22 18.12 -6.64 -8.63
C ALA A 22 18.18 -6.60 -10.16
N LEU A 23 17.13 -6.07 -10.78
CA LEU A 23 17.07 -5.93 -12.25
C LEU A 23 18.23 -5.06 -12.74
N LYS A 24 18.48 -3.93 -12.07
CA LYS A 24 19.54 -3.02 -12.46
C LYS A 24 20.94 -3.63 -12.30
N ALA A 25 21.20 -4.32 -11.21
CA ALA A 25 22.48 -5.02 -11.00
C ALA A 25 22.70 -6.13 -12.06
N ALA A 26 21.64 -6.89 -12.37
CA ALA A 26 21.72 -7.95 -13.39
C ALA A 26 21.92 -7.40 -14.81
N GLU A 27 21.34 -6.23 -15.16
CA GLU A 27 21.62 -5.53 -16.41
C GLU A 27 23.12 -5.17 -16.59
N PHE A 28 23.83 -4.93 -15.49
CA PHE A 28 25.28 -4.73 -15.48
C PHE A 28 26.09 -6.04 -15.50
N GLY A 29 25.42 -7.19 -15.67
CA GLY A 29 26.07 -8.49 -15.74
C GLY A 29 26.46 -9.08 -14.39
N LEU A 30 25.97 -8.53 -13.27
CA LEU A 30 26.25 -9.04 -11.94
C LEU A 30 25.38 -10.28 -11.64
N LYS A 31 25.94 -11.24 -10.93
CA LYS A 31 25.22 -12.40 -10.42
C LYS A 31 24.44 -12.01 -9.16
N VAL A 32 23.10 -12.03 -9.24
CA VAL A 32 22.19 -11.50 -8.22
C VAL A 32 21.30 -12.59 -7.66
N VAL A 33 21.10 -12.58 -6.34
CA VAL A 33 20.03 -13.33 -5.66
C VAL A 33 19.17 -12.37 -4.85
N VAL A 34 17.85 -12.58 -4.92
CA VAL A 34 16.85 -11.87 -4.11
C VAL A 34 16.21 -12.85 -3.14
N ILE A 35 16.15 -12.46 -1.87
CA ILE A 35 15.51 -13.26 -0.81
C ILE A 35 14.21 -12.57 -0.41
N GLU A 36 13.08 -13.28 -0.53
CA GLU A 36 11.73 -12.73 -0.26
C GLU A 36 10.96 -13.61 0.73
N ALA A 37 10.51 -12.99 1.82
CA ALA A 37 9.79 -13.71 2.87
C ALA A 37 8.32 -14.03 2.52
N LYS A 38 7.69 -13.23 1.65
CA LYS A 38 6.24 -13.31 1.36
C LYS A 38 5.95 -13.44 -0.14
N LYS A 39 5.87 -12.31 -0.84
CA LYS A 39 5.50 -12.22 -2.25
C LYS A 39 6.33 -11.16 -2.96
N ILE A 40 6.84 -11.48 -4.14
CA ILE A 40 7.49 -10.51 -5.04
C ILE A 40 6.61 -9.27 -5.20
N GLY A 41 7.25 -8.10 -5.28
CA GLY A 41 6.60 -6.80 -5.44
C GLY A 41 6.38 -6.05 -4.14
N GLY A 42 6.56 -6.72 -2.98
CA GLY A 42 6.47 -6.11 -1.65
C GLY A 42 5.12 -5.43 -1.38
N THR A 43 5.13 -4.41 -0.52
CA THR A 43 3.93 -3.66 -0.14
C THR A 43 3.30 -2.96 -1.34
N CYS A 44 4.08 -2.21 -2.12
CA CYS A 44 3.56 -1.38 -3.22
C CYS A 44 2.74 -2.20 -4.24
N VAL A 45 3.26 -3.33 -4.71
CA VAL A 45 2.56 -4.15 -5.72
C VAL A 45 1.40 -4.94 -5.12
N ASN A 46 1.56 -5.49 -3.91
CA ASN A 46 0.59 -6.45 -3.38
C ASN A 46 -0.51 -5.84 -2.50
N ARG A 47 -0.23 -4.73 -1.80
CA ARG A 47 -1.11 -4.14 -0.77
C ARG A 47 -0.88 -2.65 -0.52
N GLY A 48 -0.45 -1.92 -1.55
CA GLY A 48 -0.18 -0.48 -1.49
C GLY A 48 -0.51 0.19 -2.81
N CYS A 49 0.50 0.66 -3.53
CA CYS A 49 0.37 1.50 -4.71
C CYS A 49 -0.54 0.91 -5.79
N ILE A 50 -0.26 -0.30 -6.25
CA ILE A 50 -0.98 -0.90 -7.38
C ILE A 50 -2.46 -1.19 -7.06
N PRO A 51 -2.79 -1.88 -5.94
CA PRO A 51 -4.20 -2.08 -5.58
C PRO A 51 -4.94 -0.78 -5.31
N THR A 52 -4.30 0.21 -4.68
CA THR A 52 -4.92 1.52 -4.43
C THR A 52 -5.22 2.25 -5.74
N LYS A 53 -4.26 2.37 -6.65
CA LYS A 53 -4.47 3.03 -7.95
C LYS A 53 -5.51 2.32 -8.82
N ALA A 54 -5.58 0.99 -8.75
CA ALA A 54 -6.61 0.25 -9.47
C ALA A 54 -8.02 0.56 -8.94
N LEU A 55 -8.21 0.59 -7.62
CA LEU A 55 -9.51 0.94 -7.02
C LEU A 55 -9.83 2.43 -7.20
N LEU A 56 -8.85 3.32 -7.05
CA LEU A 56 -9.01 4.75 -7.28
C LEU A 56 -9.47 5.02 -8.71
N HIS A 57 -8.80 4.43 -9.70
CA HIS A 57 -9.21 4.56 -11.11
C HIS A 57 -10.65 4.08 -11.36
N ALA A 58 -11.04 2.95 -10.75
CA ALA A 58 -12.40 2.45 -10.88
C ALA A 58 -13.43 3.38 -10.20
N SER A 59 -13.09 3.99 -9.06
CA SER A 59 -13.94 4.97 -8.37
C SER A 59 -14.02 6.28 -9.14
N ASP A 60 -12.93 6.73 -9.77
CA ASP A 60 -12.93 7.93 -10.63
C ASP A 60 -13.88 7.77 -11.82
N MET A 61 -13.86 6.58 -12.46
CA MET A 61 -14.80 6.29 -13.55
C MET A 61 -16.27 6.38 -13.09
N PHE A 62 -16.58 5.82 -11.91
CA PHE A 62 -17.93 5.90 -11.35
C PHE A 62 -18.33 7.36 -11.06
N HIS A 63 -17.43 8.12 -10.45
CA HIS A 63 -17.65 9.56 -10.16
C HIS A 63 -17.85 10.39 -11.44
N MET A 64 -17.02 10.17 -12.46
CA MET A 64 -17.16 10.85 -13.76
C MET A 64 -18.50 10.54 -14.43
N MET A 65 -19.01 9.32 -14.30
CA MET A 65 -20.32 8.95 -14.86
C MET A 65 -21.49 9.63 -14.13
N GLN A 66 -21.33 9.99 -12.85
CA GLN A 66 -22.38 10.71 -12.10
C GLN A 66 -22.57 12.16 -12.56
N SER A 67 -21.56 12.78 -13.17
CA SER A 67 -21.58 14.16 -13.68
C SER A 67 -21.41 14.24 -15.21
N CYS A 68 -21.58 13.14 -15.93
CA CYS A 68 -21.29 13.09 -17.36
C CYS A 68 -22.27 13.93 -18.22
N ASP A 69 -23.45 14.25 -17.72
CA ASP A 69 -24.42 15.11 -18.35
C ASP A 69 -23.90 16.55 -18.53
N GLU A 70 -23.02 17.03 -17.66
CA GLU A 70 -22.32 18.31 -17.82
C GLU A 70 -21.49 18.35 -19.11
N PHE A 71 -21.08 17.21 -19.62
CA PHE A 71 -20.30 17.03 -20.84
C PHE A 71 -21.16 16.64 -22.05
N GLY A 72 -22.49 16.60 -21.89
CA GLY A 72 -23.42 16.20 -22.95
C GLY A 72 -23.50 14.68 -23.16
N VAL A 73 -23.04 13.89 -22.20
CA VAL A 73 -23.16 12.42 -22.19
C VAL A 73 -24.25 12.03 -21.19
N SER A 74 -25.25 11.26 -21.62
CA SER A 74 -26.36 10.83 -20.76
C SER A 74 -26.23 9.37 -20.39
N THR A 75 -26.60 9.02 -19.16
CA THR A 75 -26.73 7.63 -18.67
C THR A 75 -28.05 7.50 -17.92
N ASP A 76 -28.76 6.38 -18.14
CA ASP A 76 -30.06 6.15 -17.47
C ASP A 76 -29.90 5.62 -16.04
N PHE A 77 -28.87 4.84 -15.78
CA PHE A 77 -28.62 4.23 -14.47
C PHE A 77 -27.13 3.99 -14.25
N ILE A 78 -26.64 4.39 -13.07
CA ILE A 78 -25.25 4.21 -12.66
C ILE A 78 -25.21 3.46 -11.34
N SER A 79 -24.46 2.37 -11.29
CA SER A 79 -24.15 1.64 -10.07
C SER A 79 -22.73 1.08 -10.11
N PHE A 80 -22.18 0.73 -8.96
CA PHE A 80 -20.92 0.00 -8.90
C PHE A 80 -21.11 -1.37 -8.24
N ASP A 81 -20.26 -2.32 -8.63
CA ASP A 81 -20.15 -3.65 -8.03
C ASP A 81 -18.76 -3.75 -7.41
N PHE A 82 -18.69 -3.62 -6.10
CA PHE A 82 -17.43 -3.66 -5.36
C PHE A 82 -16.67 -4.97 -5.55
N GLY A 83 -17.39 -6.10 -5.68
CA GLY A 83 -16.79 -7.40 -5.96
C GLY A 83 -16.07 -7.44 -7.32
N LYS A 84 -16.65 -6.80 -8.36
CA LYS A 84 -15.98 -6.65 -9.66
C LYS A 84 -14.79 -5.70 -9.58
N MET A 85 -14.89 -4.60 -8.83
CA MET A 85 -13.75 -3.69 -8.58
C MET A 85 -12.60 -4.43 -7.89
N GLN A 86 -12.90 -5.28 -6.91
CA GLN A 86 -11.92 -6.13 -6.24
C GLN A 86 -11.26 -7.15 -7.18
N LYS A 87 -12.02 -7.74 -8.12
CA LYS A 87 -11.46 -8.62 -9.17
C LYS A 87 -10.53 -7.86 -10.11
N TYR A 88 -10.93 -6.68 -10.57
CA TYR A 88 -10.10 -5.79 -11.39
C TYR A 88 -8.77 -5.45 -10.67
N LYS A 89 -8.84 -5.02 -9.42
CA LYS A 89 -7.66 -4.77 -8.57
C LYS A 89 -6.75 -6.00 -8.49
N LYS A 90 -7.32 -7.18 -8.22
CA LYS A 90 -6.55 -8.44 -8.13
C LYS A 90 -5.84 -8.75 -9.44
N SER A 91 -6.48 -8.53 -10.60
CA SER A 91 -5.87 -8.75 -11.92
C SER A 91 -4.70 -7.80 -12.18
N ALA A 92 -4.82 -6.52 -11.80
CA ALA A 92 -3.73 -5.56 -11.91
C ALA A 92 -2.52 -5.98 -11.07
N VAL A 93 -2.73 -6.38 -9.81
CA VAL A 93 -1.66 -6.88 -8.92
C VAL A 93 -0.94 -8.10 -9.52
N VAL A 94 -1.70 -9.06 -10.07
CA VAL A 94 -1.12 -10.26 -10.70
C VAL A 94 -0.25 -9.86 -11.88
N LYS A 95 -0.78 -9.02 -12.78
CA LYS A 95 -0.05 -8.55 -13.98
C LYS A 95 1.29 -7.88 -13.63
N TYR A 96 1.31 -7.00 -12.62
CA TYR A 96 2.56 -6.35 -12.20
C TYR A 96 3.56 -7.33 -11.58
N ARG A 97 3.07 -8.25 -10.76
CA ARG A 97 3.91 -9.28 -10.13
C ARG A 97 4.53 -10.21 -11.16
N ASP A 98 3.76 -10.62 -12.16
CA ASP A 98 4.25 -11.48 -13.24
C ASP A 98 5.24 -10.76 -14.14
N GLY A 99 5.07 -9.43 -14.35
CA GLY A 99 6.06 -8.59 -15.03
C GLY A 99 7.42 -8.57 -14.32
N ILE A 100 7.41 -8.48 -12.98
CA ILE A 100 8.66 -8.53 -12.19
C ILE A 100 9.32 -9.91 -12.32
N LYS A 101 8.55 -11.00 -12.22
CA LYS A 101 9.06 -12.37 -12.38
C LYS A 101 9.70 -12.55 -13.75
N TYR A 102 8.99 -12.15 -14.80
CA TYR A 102 9.52 -12.18 -16.16
C TYR A 102 10.85 -11.43 -16.29
N GLY A 103 10.96 -10.24 -15.67
CA GLY A 103 12.21 -9.50 -15.63
C GLY A 103 13.35 -10.27 -14.94
N PHE A 104 13.05 -10.93 -13.83
CA PHE A 104 14.01 -11.78 -13.12
C PHE A 104 14.47 -12.97 -13.97
N GLU A 105 13.53 -13.67 -14.62
CA GLU A 105 13.83 -14.79 -15.51
C GLU A 105 14.69 -14.36 -16.69
N LYS A 106 14.33 -13.24 -17.35
CA LYS A 106 15.05 -12.70 -18.50
C LYS A 106 16.49 -12.32 -18.19
N LEU A 107 16.76 -11.82 -16.98
CA LEU A 107 18.08 -11.36 -16.53
C LEU A 107 18.80 -12.38 -15.62
N ASN A 108 18.29 -13.60 -15.49
CA ASN A 108 18.83 -14.65 -14.64
C ASN A 108 19.02 -14.22 -13.17
N VAL A 109 18.11 -13.39 -12.65
CA VAL A 109 18.07 -13.05 -11.22
C VAL A 109 17.47 -14.23 -10.47
N GLU A 110 18.22 -14.79 -9.54
CA GLU A 110 17.73 -15.86 -8.69
C GLU A 110 16.80 -15.32 -7.60
N ILE A 111 15.70 -16.01 -7.33
CA ILE A 111 14.82 -15.71 -6.20
C ILE A 111 14.74 -16.89 -5.24
N VAL A 112 14.90 -16.59 -3.95
CA VAL A 112 14.79 -17.55 -2.86
C VAL A 112 13.71 -17.11 -1.90
N TYR A 113 12.75 -17.99 -1.62
CA TYR A 113 11.69 -17.70 -0.68
C TYR A 113 12.05 -18.16 0.73
N GLY A 114 12.16 -17.19 1.64
CA GLY A 114 12.52 -17.44 3.03
C GLY A 114 12.75 -16.17 3.83
N THR A 115 12.99 -16.34 5.11
CA THR A 115 13.31 -15.26 6.05
C THR A 115 14.82 -15.15 6.22
N ALA A 116 15.37 -13.99 5.89
CA ALA A 116 16.81 -13.74 5.92
C ALA A 116 17.27 -13.11 7.23
N VAL A 117 18.43 -13.55 7.70
CA VAL A 117 19.17 -12.94 8.80
C VAL A 117 20.59 -12.62 8.32
N LEU A 118 20.96 -11.34 8.34
CA LEU A 118 22.33 -10.92 8.05
C LEU A 118 23.24 -11.15 9.25
N ARG A 119 24.29 -11.96 9.07
CA ARG A 119 25.29 -12.27 10.09
C ARG A 119 26.42 -11.23 10.10
N ARG A 120 27.19 -11.16 11.18
CA ARG A 120 28.31 -10.22 11.34
C ARG A 120 29.42 -10.40 10.29
N ASP A 121 29.64 -11.59 9.80
CA ASP A 121 30.58 -11.94 8.74
C ASP A 121 30.06 -11.66 7.31
N ARG A 122 28.95 -10.96 7.20
CA ARG A 122 28.21 -10.63 5.97
C ARG A 122 27.60 -11.85 5.26
N THR A 123 27.53 -13.01 5.91
CA THR A 123 26.76 -14.13 5.42
C THR A 123 25.28 -13.89 5.69
N VAL A 124 24.45 -14.14 4.68
CA VAL A 124 22.99 -14.09 4.81
C VAL A 124 22.48 -15.52 5.01
N GLU A 125 22.01 -15.80 6.21
CA GLU A 125 21.33 -17.05 6.53
C GLU A 125 19.85 -16.92 6.20
N VAL A 126 19.32 -17.90 5.48
CA VAL A 126 17.91 -17.90 5.05
C VAL A 126 17.23 -19.17 5.58
N GLU A 127 16.21 -18.98 6.38
CA GLU A 127 15.25 -20.03 6.72
C GLU A 127 14.25 -20.13 5.57
N LEU A 128 14.34 -21.25 4.81
CA LEU A 128 13.52 -21.44 3.62
C LEU A 128 12.05 -21.66 3.96
N LYS A 129 11.17 -21.14 3.12
CA LYS A 129 9.73 -21.31 3.30
C LYS A 129 9.27 -22.77 3.26
N GLU A 130 9.98 -23.61 2.51
CA GLU A 130 9.72 -25.06 2.38
C GLU A 130 10.46 -25.89 3.45
N GLY A 131 11.14 -25.22 4.38
CA GLY A 131 11.95 -25.82 5.44
C GLY A 131 13.42 -25.94 5.07
N GLY A 132 14.27 -26.04 6.11
CA GLY A 132 15.71 -26.05 5.95
C GLY A 132 16.33 -24.65 5.95
N ARG A 133 17.67 -24.64 5.83
CA ARG A 133 18.44 -23.39 5.83
C ARG A 133 19.46 -23.38 4.71
N GLU A 134 19.62 -22.23 4.09
CA GLU A 134 20.69 -21.94 3.12
C GLU A 134 21.48 -20.70 3.54
N PHE A 135 22.71 -20.64 3.05
CA PHE A 135 23.63 -19.55 3.33
C PHE A 135 24.08 -18.91 2.02
N PHE A 136 24.06 -17.57 1.99
CA PHE A 136 24.41 -16.78 0.83
C PHE A 136 25.50 -15.78 1.21
N ARG A 137 26.45 -15.52 0.34
CA ARG A 137 27.47 -14.49 0.49
C ARG A 137 27.53 -13.67 -0.76
N GLY A 138 27.58 -12.34 -0.61
CA GLY A 138 27.72 -11.40 -1.70
C GLY A 138 28.90 -10.46 -1.47
N ASN A 139 29.47 -9.95 -2.56
CA ASN A 139 30.40 -8.82 -2.50
C ASN A 139 29.70 -7.59 -1.88
N ALA A 140 28.39 -7.45 -2.16
CA ALA A 140 27.50 -6.48 -1.54
C ALA A 140 26.22 -7.14 -1.05
N VAL A 141 25.63 -6.59 0.04
CA VAL A 141 24.32 -6.96 0.56
C VAL A 141 23.43 -5.72 0.60
N ILE A 142 22.27 -5.79 -0.05
CA ILE A 142 21.27 -4.72 -0.04
C ILE A 142 20.12 -5.13 0.86
N ILE A 143 19.83 -4.32 1.89
CA ILE A 143 18.70 -4.50 2.80
C ILE A 143 17.53 -3.66 2.28
N ALA A 144 16.50 -4.33 1.76
CA ALA A 144 15.29 -3.73 1.18
C ALA A 144 14.02 -4.34 1.79
N THR A 145 14.03 -4.58 3.10
CA THR A 145 13.00 -5.33 3.84
C THR A 145 11.65 -4.59 3.97
N GLY A 146 11.61 -3.29 3.64
CA GLY A 146 10.39 -2.49 3.63
C GLY A 146 9.84 -2.18 5.03
N ALA A 147 8.53 -1.95 5.09
CA ALA A 147 7.80 -1.57 6.30
C ALA A 147 6.43 -2.26 6.34
N VAL A 148 5.80 -2.19 7.50
CA VAL A 148 4.42 -2.66 7.75
C VAL A 148 3.56 -1.49 8.23
N PRO A 149 2.22 -1.53 8.03
CA PRO A 149 1.33 -0.52 8.56
C PRO A 149 1.47 -0.39 10.09
N TYR A 150 1.55 0.84 10.55
CA TYR A 150 1.51 1.14 11.98
C TYR A 150 0.06 1.14 12.46
N MET A 151 -0.21 0.50 13.60
CA MET A 151 -1.48 0.62 14.31
C MET A 151 -1.30 1.56 15.50
N SER A 152 -2.20 2.53 15.63
CA SER A 152 -2.23 3.44 16.77
C SER A 152 -2.37 2.66 18.08
N ARG A 153 -1.87 3.23 19.18
CA ARG A 153 -2.01 2.67 20.54
C ARG A 153 -3.00 3.44 21.39
N ILE A 154 -3.86 4.25 20.78
CA ILE A 154 -4.93 4.94 21.50
C ILE A 154 -5.99 3.94 21.98
N PRO A 155 -6.75 4.25 23.03
CA PRO A 155 -7.90 3.44 23.46
C PRO A 155 -8.86 3.19 22.30
N GLY A 156 -9.33 1.96 22.14
CA GLY A 156 -10.24 1.54 21.08
C GLY A 156 -9.61 1.28 19.70
N ALA A 157 -8.29 1.42 19.55
CA ALA A 157 -7.62 1.15 18.26
C ALA A 157 -7.65 -0.33 17.84
N ASP A 158 -7.99 -1.23 18.75
CA ASP A 158 -8.13 -2.68 18.55
C ASP A 158 -9.57 -3.13 18.30
N LEU A 159 -10.55 -2.22 18.32
CA LEU A 159 -11.94 -2.51 18.02
C LEU A 159 -12.13 -3.09 16.62
N THR A 160 -13.13 -3.96 16.47
CA THR A 160 -13.34 -4.75 15.23
C THR A 160 -13.49 -3.90 13.97
N GLY A 161 -14.09 -2.71 14.07
CA GLY A 161 -14.30 -1.77 12.97
C GLY A 161 -13.10 -0.88 12.64
N VAL A 162 -12.00 -0.97 13.41
CA VAL A 162 -10.77 -0.20 13.16
C VAL A 162 -9.85 -0.98 12.23
N TRP A 163 -9.50 -0.37 11.11
CA TRP A 163 -8.76 -1.02 10.04
C TRP A 163 -7.50 -0.24 9.66
N ASN A 164 -6.47 -0.97 9.29
CA ASN A 164 -5.33 -0.39 8.59
C ASN A 164 -5.51 -0.49 7.07
N SER A 165 -4.60 0.12 6.32
CA SER A 165 -4.62 0.14 4.86
C SER A 165 -4.61 -1.25 4.22
N ASP A 166 -3.88 -2.21 4.79
CA ASP A 166 -3.81 -3.58 4.29
C ASP A 166 -5.19 -4.26 4.38
N ARG A 167 -5.86 -4.12 5.52
CA ARG A 167 -7.19 -4.69 5.76
C ARG A 167 -8.26 -4.02 4.89
N LEU A 168 -8.18 -2.69 4.74
CA LEU A 168 -9.11 -1.93 3.91
C LEU A 168 -9.02 -2.34 2.44
N LEU A 169 -7.82 -2.48 1.89
CA LEU A 169 -7.62 -2.96 0.52
C LEU A 169 -8.05 -4.42 0.32
N ALA A 170 -8.08 -5.21 1.38
CA ALA A 170 -8.51 -6.62 1.34
C ALA A 170 -10.00 -6.81 1.58
N ALA A 171 -10.78 -5.74 1.84
CA ALA A 171 -12.22 -5.82 2.08
C ALA A 171 -12.94 -6.55 0.94
N GLU A 172 -13.85 -7.46 1.29
CA GLU A 172 -14.58 -8.26 0.29
C GLU A 172 -15.99 -7.72 0.01
N SER A 173 -16.52 -6.93 0.95
CA SER A 173 -17.84 -6.30 0.85
C SER A 173 -17.75 -4.80 1.05
N TRP A 174 -18.74 -4.08 0.51
CA TRP A 174 -18.90 -2.65 0.71
C TRP A 174 -19.84 -2.38 1.89
N ASN A 175 -19.31 -1.80 2.97
CA ASN A 175 -20.05 -1.38 4.16
C ASN A 175 -19.40 -0.11 4.74
N PHE A 176 -19.23 0.90 3.89
CA PHE A 176 -18.47 2.11 4.24
C PHE A 176 -19.27 3.38 3.95
N ASP A 177 -20.46 3.49 4.55
CA ASP A 177 -21.28 4.70 4.42
C ASP A 177 -20.59 5.92 5.04
N ARG A 178 -19.85 5.69 6.12
CA ARG A 178 -19.04 6.71 6.82
C ARG A 178 -17.66 6.16 7.10
N LEU A 179 -16.62 6.98 6.86
CA LEU A 179 -15.23 6.60 7.06
C LEU A 179 -14.45 7.74 7.69
N THR A 180 -13.88 7.52 8.88
CA THR A 180 -12.92 8.44 9.49
C THR A 180 -11.50 7.90 9.26
N ILE A 181 -10.63 8.72 8.68
CA ILE A 181 -9.25 8.38 8.36
C ILE A 181 -8.31 9.13 9.30
N MET A 182 -7.51 8.40 10.06
CA MET A 182 -6.51 8.97 10.96
C MET A 182 -5.18 9.15 10.23
N GLY A 183 -4.76 10.40 10.08
CA GLY A 183 -3.57 10.84 9.34
C GLY A 183 -3.92 11.41 7.98
N GLY A 184 -3.12 12.39 7.52
CA GLY A 184 -3.32 13.15 6.29
C GLY A 184 -2.23 12.93 5.23
N GLY A 185 -1.53 11.79 5.27
CA GLY A 185 -0.53 11.44 4.25
C GLY A 185 -1.15 10.92 2.95
N VAL A 186 -0.29 10.58 1.98
CA VAL A 186 -0.71 10.14 0.63
C VAL A 186 -1.76 9.02 0.64
N ILE A 187 -1.60 8.02 1.49
CA ILE A 187 -2.54 6.89 1.59
C ILE A 187 -3.92 7.38 2.06
N ALA A 188 -3.95 8.29 3.03
CA ALA A 188 -5.19 8.86 3.55
C ALA A 188 -5.94 9.64 2.47
N VAL A 189 -5.24 10.51 1.73
CA VAL A 189 -5.82 11.32 0.64
C VAL A 189 -6.36 10.43 -0.48
N GLU A 190 -5.61 9.40 -0.89
CA GLU A 190 -6.05 8.46 -1.93
C GLU A 190 -7.29 7.67 -1.48
N PHE A 191 -7.33 7.18 -0.25
CA PHE A 191 -8.51 6.49 0.28
C PHE A 191 -9.68 7.45 0.44
N ALA A 192 -9.47 8.65 0.97
CA ALA A 192 -10.53 9.65 1.09
C ALA A 192 -11.17 9.94 -0.27
N THR A 193 -10.38 10.16 -1.31
CA THR A 193 -10.87 10.38 -2.67
C THR A 193 -11.63 9.16 -3.20
N MET A 194 -11.07 7.96 -3.06
CA MET A 194 -11.70 6.73 -3.54
C MET A 194 -13.06 6.47 -2.87
N PHE A 195 -13.13 6.58 -1.54
CA PHE A 195 -14.36 6.31 -0.80
C PHE A 195 -15.41 7.40 -1.01
N ASN A 196 -14.99 8.66 -1.09
CA ASN A 196 -15.88 9.78 -1.41
C ASN A 196 -16.48 9.62 -2.81
N ASN A 197 -15.69 9.25 -3.81
CA ASN A 197 -16.16 8.97 -5.17
C ASN A 197 -17.22 7.84 -5.19
N LEU A 198 -17.16 6.90 -4.25
CA LEU A 198 -18.12 5.79 -4.09
C LEU A 198 -19.25 6.13 -3.09
N CYS A 199 -19.50 7.41 -2.86
CA CYS A 199 -20.60 7.94 -2.04
C CYS A 199 -20.48 7.69 -0.53
N SER A 200 -19.28 7.44 0.01
CA SER A 200 -19.05 7.46 1.46
C SER A 200 -18.91 8.89 1.96
N HIS A 201 -19.42 9.17 3.16
CA HIS A 201 -19.07 10.38 3.88
C HIS A 201 -17.70 10.21 4.55
N VAL A 202 -16.72 11.00 4.14
CA VAL A 202 -15.33 10.83 4.56
C VAL A 202 -14.84 11.98 5.41
N THR A 203 -14.18 11.64 6.52
CA THR A 203 -13.51 12.59 7.40
C THR A 203 -12.03 12.25 7.52
N ILE A 204 -11.13 13.22 7.32
CA ILE A 204 -9.69 13.09 7.57
C ILE A 204 -9.33 13.87 8.83
N VAL A 205 -8.60 13.25 9.75
CA VAL A 205 -8.06 13.90 10.96
C VAL A 205 -6.54 13.82 10.92
N GLU A 206 -5.87 14.97 10.78
CA GLU A 206 -4.40 15.09 10.69
C GLU A 206 -3.86 15.96 11.83
N LYS A 207 -2.85 15.44 12.52
CA LYS A 207 -2.20 16.14 13.64
C LYS A 207 -1.29 17.29 13.22
N GLN A 208 -0.85 17.32 11.98
CA GLN A 208 -0.04 18.40 11.42
C GLN A 208 -0.95 19.54 10.93
N LYS A 209 -0.34 20.71 10.70
CA LYS A 209 -1.06 21.91 10.20
C LYS A 209 -1.70 21.72 8.83
N HIS A 210 -1.15 20.81 8.02
CA HIS A 210 -1.57 20.58 6.64
C HIS A 210 -1.59 19.10 6.31
N LEU A 211 -2.45 18.70 5.39
CA LEU A 211 -2.35 17.41 4.72
C LEU A 211 -1.03 17.32 3.96
N MET A 212 -0.52 16.11 3.74
CA MET A 212 0.72 15.89 2.98
C MET A 212 1.90 16.69 3.53
N ALA A 213 2.04 16.80 4.85
CA ALA A 213 3.01 17.66 5.54
C ALA A 213 4.47 17.67 5.00
N PRO A 214 5.00 16.61 4.34
CA PRO A 214 6.31 16.67 3.67
C PRO A 214 6.32 17.40 2.32
N MET A 215 5.15 17.79 1.80
CA MET A 215 5.01 18.50 0.52
C MET A 215 5.09 20.02 0.73
N ASP A 216 5.13 20.75 -0.39
CA ASP A 216 5.04 22.20 -0.40
C ASP A 216 3.71 22.71 0.16
N ASP A 217 3.74 23.76 0.98
CA ASP A 217 2.56 24.29 1.68
C ASP A 217 1.46 24.76 0.71
N VAL A 218 1.86 25.35 -0.43
CA VAL A 218 0.89 25.83 -1.45
C VAL A 218 0.16 24.64 -2.07
N MET A 219 0.88 23.55 -2.37
CA MET A 219 0.27 22.33 -2.90
C MET A 219 -0.63 21.65 -1.88
N SER A 220 -0.22 21.63 -0.61
CA SER A 220 -1.02 21.08 0.48
C SER A 220 -2.31 21.86 0.69
N ALA A 221 -2.25 23.20 0.66
CA ALA A 221 -3.41 24.07 0.81
C ALA A 221 -4.42 23.91 -0.35
N GLU A 222 -3.94 23.83 -1.60
CA GLU A 222 -4.82 23.62 -2.75
C GLU A 222 -5.47 22.22 -2.71
N LEU A 223 -4.71 21.18 -2.31
CA LEU A 223 -5.25 19.83 -2.13
C LEU A 223 -6.37 19.80 -1.06
N GLU A 224 -6.16 20.45 0.08
CA GLU A 224 -7.18 20.54 1.13
C GLU A 224 -8.46 21.24 0.63
N LYS A 225 -8.30 22.33 -0.10
CA LYS A 225 -9.43 23.07 -0.70
C LYS A 225 -10.22 22.18 -1.66
N GLU A 226 -9.53 21.45 -2.56
CA GLU A 226 -10.16 20.52 -3.49
C GLU A 226 -10.91 19.39 -2.78
N LEU A 227 -10.32 18.80 -1.73
CA LEU A 227 -10.96 17.75 -0.96
C LEU A 227 -12.22 18.25 -0.23
N ARG A 228 -12.17 19.46 0.35
CA ARG A 228 -13.35 20.10 0.98
C ARG A 228 -14.44 20.42 -0.03
N GLN A 229 -14.10 20.88 -1.23
CA GLN A 229 -15.06 21.12 -2.31
C GLN A 229 -15.76 19.83 -2.76
N LYS A 230 -15.07 18.70 -2.68
CA LYS A 230 -15.66 17.38 -2.94
C LYS A 230 -16.51 16.83 -1.78
N GLY A 231 -16.66 17.59 -0.69
CA GLY A 231 -17.46 17.20 0.47
C GLY A 231 -16.73 16.30 1.48
N ILE A 232 -15.40 16.24 1.42
CA ILE A 232 -14.59 15.56 2.42
C ILE A 232 -14.34 16.50 3.60
N ASP A 233 -14.66 16.06 4.81
CA ASP A 233 -14.31 16.80 6.02
C ASP A 233 -12.82 16.65 6.34
N VAL A 234 -12.12 17.76 6.53
CA VAL A 234 -10.69 17.76 6.85
C VAL A 234 -10.45 18.53 8.14
N TYR A 235 -9.86 17.88 9.12
CA TYR A 235 -9.43 18.48 10.39
C TYR A 235 -7.91 18.36 10.49
N CYS A 236 -7.22 19.48 10.29
CA CYS A 236 -5.79 19.63 10.58
C CYS A 236 -5.57 20.22 11.96
N ASP A 237 -4.34 20.18 12.50
CA ASP A 237 -4.02 20.50 13.88
C ASP A 237 -4.92 19.73 14.88
N ALA A 238 -5.33 18.51 14.54
CA ALA A 238 -6.28 17.72 15.31
C ALA A 238 -5.82 16.27 15.47
N THR A 239 -6.08 15.70 16.62
CA THR A 239 -5.65 14.33 16.95
C THR A 239 -6.84 13.51 17.41
N VAL A 240 -6.98 12.27 16.88
CA VAL A 240 -7.88 11.29 17.46
C VAL A 240 -7.23 10.71 18.71
N THR A 241 -7.85 10.91 19.86
CA THR A 241 -7.32 10.48 21.15
C THR A 241 -7.94 9.19 21.66
N GLU A 242 -9.14 8.86 21.21
CA GLU A 242 -9.87 7.67 21.60
C GLU A 242 -10.87 7.26 20.52
N ILE A 243 -11.17 5.97 20.43
CA ILE A 243 -12.22 5.41 19.58
C ILE A 243 -13.20 4.70 20.51
N LEU A 244 -14.49 5.06 20.39
CA LEU A 244 -15.58 4.52 21.17
C LEU A 244 -16.49 3.66 20.28
N GLU A 245 -17.09 2.63 20.86
CA GLU A 245 -18.09 1.80 20.20
C GLU A 245 -19.40 1.92 20.97
N ASP A 246 -20.48 2.23 20.26
CA ASP A 246 -21.83 2.29 20.80
C ASP A 246 -22.84 1.60 19.85
N GLU A 247 -24.14 1.69 20.15
CA GLU A 247 -25.19 1.11 19.31
C GLU A 247 -25.22 1.69 17.88
N GLY A 248 -24.67 2.88 17.66
CA GLY A 248 -24.55 3.56 16.36
C GLY A 248 -23.33 3.20 15.56
N GLY A 249 -22.39 2.43 16.14
CA GLY A 249 -21.12 2.05 15.53
C GLY A 249 -19.91 2.68 16.20
N LEU A 250 -18.87 3.01 15.42
CA LEU A 250 -17.64 3.62 15.93
C LEU A 250 -17.69 5.15 15.86
N SER A 251 -17.24 5.80 16.92
CA SER A 251 -17.04 7.24 17.00
C SER A 251 -15.62 7.57 17.43
N CYS A 252 -15.09 8.74 16.98
CA CYS A 252 -13.76 9.20 17.33
C CYS A 252 -13.82 10.45 18.20
N VAL A 253 -13.09 10.44 19.31
CA VAL A 253 -12.84 11.64 20.11
C VAL A 253 -11.69 12.40 19.48
N ILE A 254 -11.96 13.64 19.02
CA ILE A 254 -10.98 14.49 18.36
C ILE A 254 -10.66 15.66 19.26
N THR A 255 -9.39 15.93 19.44
CA THR A 255 -8.86 17.10 20.17
C THR A 255 -7.96 17.92 19.28
N PRO A 256 -7.99 19.27 19.42
CA PRO A 256 -7.03 20.17 18.78
C PRO A 256 -5.59 19.87 19.15
#